data_9c00a1d751211ddf7c31c88c89829f12
#
_entry.id   9c00a1d751211ddf7c31c88c89829f12
#
_cell.length_a   1.000
_cell.length_b   1.000
_cell.length_c   1.000
_cell.angle_alpha   90.00
_cell.angle_beta   90.00
_cell.angle_gamma   90.00
#
_symmetry.space_group_name_H-M   'P 1'
#
loop_
_entity.id
_entity.type
_entity.pdbx_description
1 polymer ?
#
loop_
_entity_poly.entity_id
_entity_poly.type
_entity_poly.pdbx_seq_one_letter_code
_entity_poly.pdbx_strand_id
1 'polypeptide(L)'
;GTGKELAAVALHARSSRATGPFIALNCGAIPPDLLESEVFGHMKGSFTGAISDKPGAAAAADGGTLFLDEICEMALPLQTKLLRFLQTSTIQPVGSTRPRKVNVRIICATNRDPMDYVRRGLFREDLFYRLYVVPIHMPPLRERGADVVEVAEAALARFSAEEGKDFSGLSDATRAFLLAQDWPGNVRQLLNVIRNLVVNAEKYSPPSAPVEIDCRIDGAGRAEVRVLDRGSGV
;
A
#
# COMPACT_ATOMS: atom_id res chain seq x y z
N GLY A 1 1.24 1.64 6.19
CA GLY A 1 2.09 2.49 5.53
C GLY A 1 3.57 2.20 5.34
N THR A 2 4.09 0.94 5.50
CA THR A 2 5.54 0.63 5.38
C THR A 2 6.07 0.46 3.95
N GLY A 3 5.21 0.60 2.91
CA GLY A 3 5.60 0.44 1.51
C GLY A 3 5.42 -0.99 0.96
N LYS A 4 4.60 -1.83 1.58
CA LYS A 4 4.35 -3.23 1.16
C LYS A 4 3.89 -3.34 -0.30
N GLU A 5 3.01 -2.44 -0.74
CA GLU A 5 2.54 -2.41 -2.12
C GLU A 5 3.67 -2.08 -3.12
N LEU A 6 4.51 -1.09 -2.80
CA LEU A 6 5.68 -0.76 -3.63
C LEU A 6 6.66 -1.93 -3.73
N ALA A 7 6.87 -2.67 -2.62
CA ALA A 7 7.68 -3.88 -2.63
C ALA A 7 7.06 -4.96 -3.54
N ALA A 8 5.73 -5.15 -3.50
CA ALA A 8 5.04 -6.11 -4.36
C ALA A 8 5.16 -5.73 -5.85
N VAL A 9 5.01 -4.45 -6.19
CA VAL A 9 5.22 -3.92 -7.55
C VAL A 9 6.66 -4.16 -8.01
N ALA A 10 7.65 -3.88 -7.15
CA ALA A 10 9.07 -4.10 -7.48
C ALA A 10 9.38 -5.59 -7.69
N LEU A 11 8.79 -6.48 -6.89
CA LEU A 11 8.91 -7.93 -7.05
C LEU A 11 8.29 -8.43 -8.35
N HIS A 12 7.17 -7.85 -8.76
CA HIS A 12 6.54 -8.16 -10.05
C HIS A 12 7.41 -7.66 -11.21
N ALA A 13 7.83 -6.41 -11.20
CA ALA A 13 8.61 -5.78 -12.26
C ALA A 13 9.98 -6.46 -12.50
N ARG A 14 10.53 -7.12 -11.46
CA ARG A 14 11.81 -7.87 -11.55
C ARG A 14 11.62 -9.38 -11.72
N SER A 15 10.43 -9.83 -12.07
CA SER A 15 10.11 -11.24 -12.25
C SER A 15 9.98 -11.64 -13.72
N SER A 16 9.94 -12.93 -13.98
CA SER A 16 9.58 -13.48 -15.31
C SER A 16 8.18 -13.14 -15.78
N ARG A 17 7.37 -12.49 -14.94
CA ARG A 17 5.98 -12.05 -15.24
C ARG A 17 5.86 -10.52 -15.35
N ALA A 18 6.95 -9.80 -15.47
CA ALA A 18 6.98 -8.33 -15.50
C ALA A 18 6.14 -7.72 -16.63
N THR A 19 5.94 -8.45 -17.73
CA THR A 19 5.10 -8.04 -18.87
C THR A 19 3.62 -8.43 -18.71
N GLY A 20 3.30 -9.26 -17.71
CA GLY A 20 1.93 -9.68 -17.39
C GLY A 20 1.19 -8.65 -16.52
N PRO A 21 -0.10 -8.84 -16.28
CA PRO A 21 -0.88 -7.95 -15.43
C PRO A 21 -0.42 -8.02 -13.96
N PHE A 22 -0.37 -6.84 -13.31
CA PHE A 22 -0.27 -6.71 -11.85
C PHE A 22 -1.61 -6.23 -11.31
N ILE A 23 -2.31 -7.10 -10.61
CA ILE A 23 -3.63 -6.78 -10.03
C ILE A 23 -3.49 -6.72 -8.52
N ALA A 24 -3.81 -5.57 -7.93
CA ALA A 24 -3.78 -5.35 -6.49
C ALA A 24 -5.21 -5.32 -5.92
N LEU A 25 -5.42 -6.02 -4.82
CA LEU A 25 -6.67 -6.05 -4.09
C LEU A 25 -6.41 -5.88 -2.59
N ASN A 26 -7.07 -4.92 -1.97
CA ASN A 26 -7.02 -4.74 -0.51
C ASN A 26 -8.22 -5.45 0.14
N CYS A 27 -7.95 -6.56 0.85
CA CYS A 27 -8.99 -7.39 1.47
C CYS A 27 -9.69 -6.67 2.63
N GLY A 28 -9.04 -5.72 3.29
CA GLY A 28 -9.63 -4.96 4.39
C GLY A 28 -10.47 -3.76 3.95
N ALA A 29 -10.32 -3.31 2.69
CA ALA A 29 -11.07 -2.16 2.18
C ALA A 29 -12.42 -2.54 1.53
N ILE A 30 -12.64 -3.84 1.26
CA ILE A 30 -13.83 -4.33 0.57
C ILE A 30 -14.75 -5.01 1.59
N PRO A 31 -16.07 -4.73 1.57
CA PRO A 31 -17.03 -5.44 2.42
C PRO A 31 -16.90 -6.96 2.25
N PRO A 32 -16.95 -7.74 3.34
CA PRO A 32 -16.76 -9.20 3.30
C PRO A 32 -17.66 -9.92 2.29
N ASP A 33 -18.91 -9.48 2.17
CA ASP A 33 -19.91 -10.06 1.26
C ASP A 33 -19.57 -9.84 -0.23
N LEU A 34 -18.79 -8.82 -0.54
CA LEU A 34 -18.37 -8.49 -1.91
C LEU A 34 -16.98 -9.04 -2.24
N LEU A 35 -16.16 -9.31 -1.22
CA LEU A 35 -14.76 -9.68 -1.41
C LEU A 35 -14.60 -10.97 -2.23
N GLU A 36 -15.49 -11.95 -2.05
CA GLU A 36 -15.47 -13.17 -2.85
C GLU A 36 -15.66 -12.87 -4.34
N SER A 37 -16.65 -12.04 -4.64
CA SER A 37 -16.94 -11.61 -6.02
C SER A 37 -15.81 -10.79 -6.62
N GLU A 38 -15.14 -9.95 -5.83
CA GLU A 38 -13.97 -9.19 -6.30
C GLU A 38 -12.78 -10.10 -6.60
N VAL A 39 -12.53 -11.13 -5.79
CA VAL A 39 -11.41 -12.06 -5.98
C VAL A 39 -11.69 -13.02 -7.15
N PHE A 40 -12.83 -13.70 -7.15
CA PHE A 40 -13.11 -14.82 -8.06
C PHE A 40 -14.08 -14.48 -9.20
N GLY A 41 -14.77 -13.33 -9.12
CA GLY A 41 -15.78 -12.93 -10.09
C GLY A 41 -17.18 -13.49 -9.77
N HIS A 42 -18.15 -13.08 -10.54
CA HIS A 42 -19.53 -13.55 -10.44
C HIS A 42 -20.24 -13.60 -11.79
N MET A 43 -21.26 -14.43 -11.86
CA MET A 43 -22.20 -14.48 -12.98
C MET A 43 -23.37 -13.54 -12.69
N LYS A 44 -23.97 -13.00 -13.76
CA LYS A 44 -25.21 -12.22 -13.67
C LYS A 44 -26.29 -12.99 -12.91
N GLY A 45 -26.95 -12.31 -11.96
CA GLY A 45 -28.04 -12.88 -11.16
C GLY A 45 -27.60 -13.79 -10.00
N SER A 46 -26.31 -13.89 -9.71
CA SER A 46 -25.80 -14.76 -8.62
C SER A 46 -26.10 -14.24 -7.22
N PHE A 47 -26.34 -12.94 -7.07
CA PHE A 47 -26.80 -12.28 -5.84
C PHE A 47 -27.54 -10.98 -6.17
N THR A 48 -28.19 -10.37 -5.18
CA THR A 48 -28.87 -9.07 -5.32
C THR A 48 -27.85 -7.98 -5.69
N GLY A 49 -27.96 -7.43 -6.91
CA GLY A 49 -27.02 -6.44 -7.43
C GLY A 49 -26.04 -7.00 -8.49
N ALA A 50 -26.01 -8.28 -8.76
CA ALA A 50 -25.24 -8.88 -9.87
C ALA A 50 -25.93 -8.64 -11.22
N ILE A 51 -25.83 -7.41 -11.73
CA ILE A 51 -26.51 -6.94 -12.95
C ILE A 51 -25.87 -7.51 -14.22
N SER A 52 -24.56 -7.78 -14.19
CA SER A 52 -23.76 -8.31 -15.30
C SER A 52 -22.75 -9.33 -14.81
N ASP A 53 -22.17 -10.11 -15.72
CA ASP A 53 -21.01 -10.93 -15.41
C ASP A 53 -19.80 -10.04 -15.08
N LYS A 54 -19.04 -10.39 -14.03
CA LYS A 54 -17.81 -9.70 -13.65
C LYS A 54 -16.65 -10.68 -13.53
N PRO A 55 -15.58 -10.52 -14.30
CA PRO A 55 -14.35 -11.27 -14.04
C PRO A 55 -13.74 -10.83 -12.71
N GLY A 56 -13.27 -11.79 -11.91
CA GLY A 56 -12.59 -11.50 -10.65
C GLY A 56 -11.12 -11.12 -10.85
N ALA A 57 -10.50 -10.56 -9.80
CA ALA A 57 -9.10 -10.17 -9.76
C ALA A 57 -8.16 -11.35 -10.12
N ALA A 58 -8.48 -12.57 -9.69
CA ALA A 58 -7.70 -13.77 -10.02
C ALA A 58 -7.75 -14.11 -11.51
N ALA A 59 -8.87 -13.87 -12.19
CA ALA A 59 -8.98 -14.05 -13.64
C ALA A 59 -8.25 -12.93 -14.41
N ALA A 60 -8.34 -11.71 -13.91
CA ALA A 60 -7.66 -10.54 -14.50
C ALA A 60 -6.14 -10.62 -14.36
N ALA A 61 -5.64 -11.33 -13.33
CA ALA A 61 -4.21 -11.54 -13.08
C ALA A 61 -3.62 -12.74 -13.85
N ASP A 62 -4.38 -13.38 -14.74
CA ASP A 62 -3.91 -14.56 -15.48
C ASP A 62 -2.66 -14.24 -16.31
N GLY A 63 -1.63 -15.05 -16.19
CA GLY A 63 -0.28 -14.80 -16.75
C GLY A 63 0.60 -13.83 -15.96
N GLY A 64 0.06 -13.16 -14.93
CA GLY A 64 0.71 -12.12 -14.15
C GLY A 64 0.79 -12.39 -12.65
N THR A 65 0.52 -11.35 -11.87
CA THR A 65 0.62 -11.35 -10.40
C THR A 65 -0.65 -10.78 -9.77
N LEU A 66 -1.21 -11.48 -8.79
CA LEU A 66 -2.25 -10.99 -7.89
C LEU A 66 -1.62 -10.63 -6.55
N PHE A 67 -1.73 -9.38 -6.16
CA PHE A 67 -1.32 -8.89 -4.85
C PHE A 67 -2.55 -8.74 -3.95
N LEU A 68 -2.54 -9.48 -2.82
CA LEU A 68 -3.60 -9.45 -1.79
C LEU A 68 -3.05 -8.72 -0.57
N ASP A 69 -3.44 -7.46 -0.39
CA ASP A 69 -3.09 -6.71 0.81
C ASP A 69 -4.11 -6.97 1.93
N GLU A 70 -3.63 -6.88 3.18
CA GLU A 70 -4.41 -7.12 4.40
C GLU A 70 -5.09 -8.50 4.41
N ILE A 71 -4.35 -9.54 4.00
CA ILE A 71 -4.87 -10.91 3.83
C ILE A 71 -5.50 -11.49 5.10
N CYS A 72 -5.04 -11.09 6.30
CA CYS A 72 -5.59 -11.53 7.57
C CYS A 72 -7.00 -10.99 7.87
N GLU A 73 -7.46 -9.97 7.12
CA GLU A 73 -8.83 -9.45 7.24
C GLU A 73 -9.87 -10.27 6.44
N MET A 74 -9.40 -11.27 5.69
CA MET A 74 -10.27 -12.16 4.90
C MET A 74 -11.08 -13.10 5.81
N ALA A 75 -12.40 -13.18 5.59
CA ALA A 75 -13.27 -14.08 6.34
C ALA A 75 -12.96 -15.58 6.08
N LEU A 76 -13.12 -16.43 7.09
CA LEU A 76 -12.78 -17.86 7.04
C LEU A 76 -13.38 -18.63 5.84
N PRO A 77 -14.64 -18.41 5.43
CA PRO A 77 -15.20 -19.10 4.26
C PRO A 77 -14.41 -18.79 2.98
N LEU A 78 -13.98 -17.53 2.81
CA LEU A 78 -13.21 -17.10 1.65
C LEU A 78 -11.76 -17.62 1.69
N GLN A 79 -11.17 -17.74 2.87
CA GLN A 79 -9.86 -18.36 3.05
C GLN A 79 -9.86 -19.82 2.54
N THR A 80 -10.96 -20.57 2.75
CA THR A 80 -11.10 -21.94 2.22
C THR A 80 -11.10 -21.95 0.69
N LYS A 81 -11.78 -21.01 0.06
CA LYS A 81 -11.80 -20.87 -1.41
C LYS A 81 -10.44 -20.45 -1.96
N LEU A 82 -9.76 -19.54 -1.28
CA LEU A 82 -8.40 -19.12 -1.63
C LEU A 82 -7.42 -20.29 -1.53
N LEU A 83 -7.48 -21.09 -0.47
CA LEU A 83 -6.65 -22.29 -0.34
C LEU A 83 -6.85 -23.25 -1.52
N ARG A 84 -8.12 -23.53 -1.88
CA ARG A 84 -8.43 -24.39 -3.04
C ARG A 84 -7.86 -23.79 -4.33
N PHE A 85 -7.99 -22.50 -4.55
CA PHE A 85 -7.38 -21.80 -5.68
C PHE A 85 -5.85 -21.98 -5.72
N LEU A 86 -5.16 -21.78 -4.59
CA LEU A 86 -3.70 -21.95 -4.49
C LEU A 86 -3.25 -23.41 -4.75
N GLN A 87 -4.09 -24.40 -4.45
CA GLN A 87 -3.80 -25.82 -4.66
C GLN A 87 -4.02 -26.27 -6.10
N THR A 88 -5.09 -25.78 -6.72
CA THR A 88 -5.56 -26.30 -8.03
C THR A 88 -5.27 -25.36 -9.20
N SER A 89 -4.88 -24.12 -8.93
CA SER A 89 -4.79 -23.03 -9.91
C SER A 89 -6.11 -22.84 -10.68
N THR A 90 -7.24 -23.08 -10.01
CA THR A 90 -8.56 -23.04 -10.61
C THR A 90 -9.45 -22.09 -9.83
N ILE A 91 -10.14 -21.21 -10.54
CA ILE A 91 -11.13 -20.29 -9.99
C ILE A 91 -12.53 -20.72 -10.42
N GLN A 92 -13.51 -20.39 -9.58
CA GLN A 92 -14.92 -20.61 -9.88
C GLN A 92 -15.69 -19.35 -9.49
N PRO A 93 -16.20 -18.55 -10.47
CA PRO A 93 -17.00 -17.38 -10.20
C PRO A 93 -18.27 -17.71 -9.40
N VAL A 94 -18.74 -16.79 -8.57
CA VAL A 94 -19.98 -16.94 -7.81
C VAL A 94 -21.14 -17.16 -8.78
N GLY A 95 -21.96 -18.18 -8.54
CA GLY A 95 -23.06 -18.59 -9.43
C GLY A 95 -22.64 -19.44 -10.63
N SER A 96 -21.34 -19.68 -10.84
CA SER A 96 -20.85 -20.55 -11.91
C SER A 96 -20.63 -21.99 -11.42
N THR A 97 -20.96 -22.96 -12.23
CA THR A 97 -20.60 -24.38 -12.01
C THR A 97 -19.35 -24.80 -12.78
N ARG A 98 -18.83 -23.91 -13.65
CA ARG A 98 -17.66 -24.19 -14.50
C ARG A 98 -16.40 -23.64 -13.92
N PRO A 99 -15.43 -24.47 -13.50
CA PRO A 99 -14.13 -24.01 -13.07
C PRO A 99 -13.31 -23.51 -14.27
N ARG A 100 -12.48 -22.48 -14.03
CA ARG A 100 -11.52 -21.95 -15.01
C ARG A 100 -10.11 -22.06 -14.46
N LYS A 101 -9.19 -22.63 -15.20
CA LYS A 101 -7.77 -22.67 -14.85
C LYS A 101 -7.12 -21.34 -15.17
N VAL A 102 -6.28 -20.85 -14.26
CA VAL A 102 -5.49 -19.61 -14.41
C VAL A 102 -4.07 -19.84 -13.89
N ASN A 103 -3.12 -19.07 -14.41
CA ASN A 103 -1.71 -19.13 -14.01
C ASN A 103 -1.29 -17.81 -13.36
N VAL A 104 -1.46 -17.71 -12.06
CA VAL A 104 -1.25 -16.47 -11.30
C VAL A 104 -0.18 -16.65 -10.25
N ARG A 105 0.79 -15.70 -10.19
CA ARG A 105 1.69 -15.55 -9.04
C ARG A 105 0.97 -14.80 -7.94
N ILE A 106 1.01 -15.32 -6.71
CA ILE A 106 0.39 -14.68 -5.55
C ILE A 106 1.47 -13.99 -4.71
N ILE A 107 1.21 -12.75 -4.34
CA ILE A 107 1.94 -12.00 -3.31
C ILE A 107 0.90 -11.55 -2.29
N CYS A 108 1.16 -11.84 -1.01
CA CYS A 108 0.27 -11.42 0.08
C CYS A 108 1.00 -10.45 1.01
N ALA A 109 0.24 -9.53 1.60
CA ALA A 109 0.75 -8.66 2.65
C ALA A 109 -0.23 -8.58 3.81
N THR A 110 0.28 -8.29 4.99
CA THR A 110 -0.52 -8.03 6.19
C THR A 110 0.24 -7.08 7.13
N ASN A 111 -0.47 -6.34 7.94
CA ASN A 111 0.03 -5.54 9.05
C ASN A 111 -0.18 -6.24 10.41
N ARG A 112 -0.78 -7.45 10.40
CA ARG A 112 -1.03 -8.28 11.57
C ARG A 112 0.05 -9.35 11.71
N ASP A 113 0.17 -9.94 12.90
CA ASP A 113 0.91 -11.19 13.08
C ASP A 113 0.03 -12.37 12.60
N PRO A 114 0.36 -13.03 11.47
CA PRO A 114 -0.47 -14.11 10.94
C PRO A 114 -0.55 -15.31 11.90
N MET A 115 0.52 -15.59 12.67
CA MET A 115 0.53 -16.68 13.64
C MET A 115 -0.38 -16.41 14.84
N ASP A 116 -0.49 -15.14 15.26
CA ASP A 116 -1.47 -14.77 16.29
C ASP A 116 -2.90 -14.99 15.79
N TYR A 117 -3.18 -14.64 14.53
CA TYR A 117 -4.49 -14.87 13.91
C TYR A 117 -4.80 -16.36 13.76
N VAL A 118 -3.81 -17.21 13.48
CA VAL A 118 -3.98 -18.69 13.49
C VAL A 118 -4.34 -19.16 14.87
N ARG A 119 -3.58 -18.78 15.92
CA ARG A 119 -3.85 -19.15 17.33
C ARG A 119 -5.24 -18.76 17.80
N ARG A 120 -5.75 -17.64 17.32
CA ARG A 120 -7.10 -17.12 17.62
C ARG A 120 -8.20 -17.73 16.76
N GLY A 121 -7.88 -18.62 15.83
CA GLY A 121 -8.85 -19.23 14.90
C GLY A 121 -9.43 -18.27 13.87
N LEU A 122 -8.80 -17.11 13.64
CA LEU A 122 -9.21 -16.09 12.67
C LEU A 122 -8.54 -16.28 11.31
N PHE A 123 -7.47 -17.05 11.25
CA PHE A 123 -6.78 -17.41 10.02
C PHE A 123 -6.51 -18.92 10.02
N ARG A 124 -6.74 -19.57 8.88
CA ARG A 124 -6.56 -21.01 8.76
C ARG A 124 -5.07 -21.36 8.73
N GLU A 125 -4.68 -22.34 9.49
CA GLU A 125 -3.30 -22.82 9.58
C GLU A 125 -2.80 -23.40 8.24
N ASP A 126 -3.67 -24.15 7.52
CA ASP A 126 -3.33 -24.74 6.23
C ASP A 126 -3.09 -23.68 5.14
N LEU A 127 -3.87 -22.59 5.15
CA LEU A 127 -3.66 -21.45 4.29
C LEU A 127 -2.38 -20.69 4.65
N PHE A 128 -2.11 -20.50 5.95
CA PHE A 128 -0.88 -19.85 6.42
C PHE A 128 0.36 -20.54 5.84
N TYR A 129 0.50 -21.86 6.02
CA TYR A 129 1.67 -22.58 5.49
C TYR A 129 1.75 -22.58 3.97
N ARG A 130 0.64 -22.44 3.29
CA ARG A 130 0.63 -22.36 1.81
C ARG A 130 1.08 -21.00 1.30
N LEU A 131 0.84 -19.92 2.05
CA LEU A 131 1.25 -18.55 1.72
C LEU A 131 2.64 -18.19 2.25
N TYR A 132 3.02 -18.70 3.42
CA TYR A 132 4.26 -18.37 4.12
C TYR A 132 5.46 -19.16 3.58
N VAL A 133 5.72 -19.00 2.27
CA VAL A 133 6.81 -19.72 1.58
C VAL A 133 8.10 -18.90 1.60
N VAL A 134 7.99 -17.62 1.25
CA VAL A 134 9.12 -16.67 1.24
C VAL A 134 8.68 -15.41 1.99
N PRO A 135 8.87 -15.36 3.31
CA PRO A 135 8.52 -14.17 4.08
C PRO A 135 9.49 -13.03 3.83
N ILE A 136 8.95 -11.83 3.65
CA ILE A 136 9.72 -10.59 3.55
C ILE A 136 9.25 -9.66 4.66
N HIS A 137 10.12 -9.38 5.61
CA HIS A 137 9.84 -8.42 6.67
C HIS A 137 10.10 -7.00 6.18
N MET A 138 9.09 -6.15 6.28
CA MET A 138 9.18 -4.71 5.96
C MET A 138 9.28 -3.92 7.26
N PRO A 139 10.49 -3.51 7.69
CA PRO A 139 10.65 -2.81 8.96
C PRO A 139 9.91 -1.47 8.95
N PRO A 140 9.43 -0.99 10.10
CA PRO A 140 8.85 0.33 10.22
C PRO A 140 9.91 1.40 9.93
N LEU A 141 9.45 2.60 9.54
CA LEU A 141 10.34 3.67 9.07
C LEU A 141 11.39 4.08 10.12
N ARG A 142 11.04 4.10 11.42
CA ARG A 142 11.97 4.36 12.53
C ARG A 142 13.15 3.38 12.63
N GLU A 143 13.04 2.20 12.03
CA GLU A 143 14.08 1.16 12.03
C GLU A 143 14.93 1.15 10.75
N ARG A 144 14.66 2.11 9.83
CA ARG A 144 15.33 2.21 8.53
C ARG A 144 16.43 3.27 8.48
N GLY A 145 16.73 3.93 9.61
CA GLY A 145 17.80 4.94 9.69
C GLY A 145 17.65 6.05 8.63
N ALA A 146 18.62 6.17 7.74
CA ALA A 146 18.67 7.25 6.74
C ALA A 146 17.57 7.19 5.66
N ASP A 147 16.88 6.07 5.48
CA ASP A 147 15.77 5.94 4.49
C ASP A 147 14.69 7.01 4.69
N VAL A 148 14.50 7.50 5.93
CA VAL A 148 13.55 8.58 6.24
C VAL A 148 13.85 9.80 5.39
N VAL A 149 15.12 10.19 5.32
CA VAL A 149 15.57 11.37 4.57
C VAL A 149 15.46 11.13 3.06
N GLU A 150 15.92 9.97 2.58
CA GLU A 150 15.84 9.61 1.15
C GLU A 150 14.39 9.60 0.65
N VAL A 151 13.47 9.02 1.42
CA VAL A 151 12.04 9.00 1.08
C VAL A 151 11.45 10.41 1.11
N ALA A 152 11.86 11.27 2.06
CA ALA A 152 11.41 12.65 2.15
C ALA A 152 11.91 13.49 0.97
N GLU A 153 13.17 13.35 0.58
CA GLU A 153 13.76 14.06 -0.56
C GLU A 153 13.12 13.63 -1.89
N ALA A 154 12.93 12.32 -2.09
CA ALA A 154 12.24 11.80 -3.26
C ALA A 154 10.77 12.28 -3.33
N ALA A 155 10.09 12.36 -2.19
CA ALA A 155 8.73 12.87 -2.11
C ALA A 155 8.68 14.39 -2.38
N LEU A 156 9.62 15.15 -1.83
CA LEU A 156 9.74 16.59 -2.06
C LEU A 156 9.95 16.87 -3.55
N ALA A 157 10.89 16.20 -4.20
CA ALA A 157 11.16 16.36 -5.63
C ALA A 157 9.91 16.05 -6.49
N ARG A 158 9.20 14.97 -6.16
CA ARG A 158 7.97 14.59 -6.88
C ARG A 158 6.86 15.62 -6.70
N PHE A 159 6.55 16.01 -5.48
CA PHE A 159 5.46 16.97 -5.21
C PHE A 159 5.81 18.38 -5.72
N SER A 160 7.09 18.76 -5.66
CA SER A 160 7.62 19.98 -6.28
C SER A 160 7.30 20.04 -7.77
N ALA A 161 7.58 18.95 -8.49
CA ALA A 161 7.30 18.85 -9.92
C ALA A 161 5.79 18.85 -10.21
N GLU A 162 4.96 18.21 -9.35
CA GLU A 162 3.50 18.20 -9.48
C GLU A 162 2.91 19.62 -9.34
N GLU A 163 3.44 20.45 -8.42
CA GLU A 163 2.96 21.82 -8.13
C GLU A 163 3.72 22.91 -8.93
N GLY A 164 4.69 22.53 -9.78
CA GLY A 164 5.46 23.46 -10.60
C GLY A 164 6.33 24.44 -9.82
N LYS A 165 6.78 24.08 -8.60
CA LYS A 165 7.66 24.87 -7.75
C LYS A 165 9.03 24.22 -7.61
N ASP A 166 10.05 25.05 -7.47
CA ASP A 166 11.42 24.60 -7.27
C ASP A 166 11.79 24.71 -5.79
N PHE A 167 12.04 23.56 -5.16
CA PHE A 167 12.51 23.49 -3.80
C PHE A 167 14.01 23.13 -3.81
N SER A 168 14.80 23.87 -3.05
CA SER A 168 16.26 23.68 -2.95
C SER A 168 16.67 22.41 -2.18
N GLY A 169 15.71 21.70 -1.59
CA GLY A 169 15.92 20.48 -0.81
C GLY A 169 15.58 20.65 0.68
N LEU A 170 16.05 19.70 1.49
CA LEU A 170 15.87 19.71 2.95
C LEU A 170 17.10 20.29 3.62
N SER A 171 16.93 21.22 4.58
CA SER A 171 18.02 21.70 5.43
C SER A 171 18.55 20.58 6.35
N ASP A 172 19.79 20.74 6.87
CA ASP A 172 20.35 19.78 7.82
C ASP A 172 19.54 19.69 9.11
N ALA A 173 18.96 20.80 9.55
CA ALA A 173 18.05 20.85 10.71
C ALA A 173 16.79 20.03 10.44
N THR A 174 16.20 20.14 9.24
CA THR A 174 15.03 19.34 8.83
C THR A 174 15.38 17.86 8.74
N ARG A 175 16.52 17.50 8.17
CA ARG A 175 17.00 16.10 8.11
C ARG A 175 17.15 15.52 9.51
N ALA A 176 17.80 16.22 10.42
CA ALA A 176 17.95 15.80 11.81
C ALA A 176 16.59 15.64 12.51
N PHE A 177 15.66 16.56 12.28
CA PHE A 177 14.30 16.48 12.80
C PHE A 177 13.56 15.23 12.29
N LEU A 178 13.59 14.95 10.98
CA LEU A 178 12.94 13.80 10.38
C LEU A 178 13.47 12.48 10.94
N LEU A 179 14.79 12.39 11.18
CA LEU A 179 15.46 11.22 11.76
C LEU A 179 15.06 10.99 13.23
N ALA A 180 14.75 12.05 13.97
CA ALA A 180 14.39 11.98 15.38
C ALA A 180 12.92 11.54 15.63
N GLN A 181 12.09 11.46 14.60
CA GLN A 181 10.66 11.13 14.74
C GLN A 181 10.39 9.63 14.63
N ASP A 182 9.44 9.11 15.43
CA ASP A 182 9.05 7.70 15.43
C ASP A 182 8.21 7.26 14.23
N TRP A 183 7.58 8.19 13.53
CA TRP A 183 6.73 7.94 12.36
C TRP A 183 5.72 6.81 12.55
N PRO A 184 4.78 6.87 13.52
CA PRO A 184 3.82 5.79 13.78
C PRO A 184 2.97 5.43 12.54
N GLY A 185 2.67 6.40 11.66
CA GLY A 185 2.02 6.19 10.37
C GLY A 185 2.99 5.81 9.25
N ASN A 186 4.29 5.63 9.57
CA ASN A 186 5.34 5.22 8.64
C ASN A 186 5.44 6.12 7.40
N VAL A 187 5.78 5.55 6.25
CA VAL A 187 5.95 6.28 4.97
C VAL A 187 4.70 7.07 4.60
N ARG A 188 3.50 6.55 4.87
CA ARG A 188 2.25 7.28 4.56
C ARG A 188 2.15 8.59 5.33
N GLN A 189 2.52 8.59 6.61
CA GLN A 189 2.53 9.80 7.42
C GLN A 189 3.59 10.79 6.91
N LEU A 190 4.81 10.32 6.64
CA LEU A 190 5.89 11.14 6.09
C LEU A 190 5.48 11.81 4.78
N LEU A 191 4.94 11.04 3.83
CA LEU A 191 4.47 11.57 2.54
C LEU A 191 3.37 12.62 2.71
N ASN A 192 2.43 12.41 3.63
CA ASN A 192 1.36 13.39 3.91
C ASN A 192 1.94 14.69 4.49
N VAL A 193 2.91 14.59 5.39
CA VAL A 193 3.57 15.78 5.95
C VAL A 193 4.27 16.56 4.85
N ILE A 194 5.10 15.92 4.03
CA ILE A 194 5.82 16.58 2.93
C ILE A 194 4.83 17.19 1.92
N ARG A 195 3.79 16.47 1.53
CA ARG A 195 2.78 17.00 0.61
C ARG A 195 2.09 18.25 1.16
N ASN A 196 1.67 18.21 2.42
CA ASN A 196 1.02 19.38 3.05
C ASN A 196 1.96 20.60 3.11
N LEU A 197 3.25 20.38 3.34
CA LEU A 197 4.23 21.45 3.34
C LEU A 197 4.39 22.07 1.95
N VAL A 198 4.49 21.25 0.90
CA VAL A 198 4.58 21.70 -0.49
C VAL A 198 3.33 22.48 -0.90
N VAL A 199 2.14 21.94 -0.63
CA VAL A 199 0.86 22.60 -0.97
C VAL A 199 0.69 23.92 -0.19
N ASN A 200 1.10 23.97 1.08
CA ASN A 200 1.05 25.21 1.85
C ASN A 200 2.04 26.25 1.30
N ALA A 201 3.23 25.82 0.92
CA ALA A 201 4.21 26.67 0.28
C ALA A 201 3.68 27.24 -1.05
N GLU A 202 3.00 26.42 -1.87
CA GLU A 202 2.38 26.88 -3.09
C GLU A 202 1.32 27.95 -2.84
N LYS A 203 0.45 27.73 -1.86
CA LYS A 203 -0.68 28.62 -1.55
C LYS A 203 -0.26 30.00 -1.02
N TYR A 204 0.85 30.05 -0.26
CA TYR A 204 1.24 31.26 0.48
C TYR A 204 2.51 31.93 -0.03
N SER A 205 3.23 31.34 -1.00
CA SER A 205 4.45 31.93 -1.57
C SER A 205 4.22 32.47 -2.98
N PRO A 206 4.85 33.60 -3.36
CA PRO A 206 4.86 34.05 -4.73
C PRO A 206 5.44 33.01 -5.70
N PRO A 207 5.00 32.95 -6.96
CA PRO A 207 5.41 31.91 -7.92
C PRO A 207 6.92 31.77 -8.13
N SER A 208 7.70 32.84 -7.89
CA SER A 208 9.15 32.90 -8.12
C SER A 208 9.99 32.89 -6.86
N ALA A 209 9.39 32.80 -5.67
CA ALA A 209 10.14 32.82 -4.41
C ALA A 209 10.66 31.41 -4.06
N PRO A 210 11.95 31.27 -3.69
CA PRO A 210 12.45 30.02 -3.14
C PRO A 210 11.77 29.73 -1.80
N VAL A 211 11.39 28.48 -1.60
CA VAL A 211 10.72 28.02 -0.38
C VAL A 211 11.68 27.13 0.40
N GLU A 212 11.89 27.44 1.68
CA GLU A 212 12.63 26.62 2.61
C GLU A 212 11.67 25.99 3.62
N ILE A 213 11.89 24.70 3.91
CA ILE A 213 11.18 24.00 4.96
C ILE A 213 12.11 23.91 6.17
N ASP A 214 11.77 24.62 7.25
CA ASP A 214 12.48 24.58 8.52
C ASP A 214 11.65 23.83 9.56
N CYS A 215 12.27 22.88 10.25
CA CYS A 215 11.64 22.11 11.30
C CYS A 215 12.35 22.36 12.62
N ARG A 216 11.60 22.76 13.64
CA ARG A 216 12.11 23.01 14.99
C ARG A 216 11.28 22.29 16.04
N ILE A 217 11.90 22.03 17.18
CA ILE A 217 11.18 21.61 18.38
C ILE A 217 10.99 22.88 19.23
N ASP A 218 9.73 23.21 19.56
CA ASP A 218 9.43 24.33 20.45
C ASP A 218 9.89 24.03 21.89
N GLY A 219 9.91 25.06 22.73
CA GLY A 219 10.32 24.94 24.13
C GLY A 219 9.41 24.01 24.98
N ALA A 220 8.29 23.57 24.43
CA ALA A 220 7.37 22.59 25.03
C ALA A 220 7.53 21.19 24.45
N GLY A 221 8.55 20.92 23.61
CA GLY A 221 8.81 19.64 22.99
C GLY A 221 7.89 19.31 21.81
N ARG A 222 7.15 20.29 21.28
CA ARG A 222 6.26 20.09 20.12
C ARG A 222 7.01 20.38 18.84
N ALA A 223 6.78 19.55 17.83
CA ALA A 223 7.32 19.78 16.50
C ALA A 223 6.63 20.99 15.84
N GLU A 224 7.39 22.02 15.53
CA GLU A 224 6.97 23.14 14.71
C GLU A 224 7.63 23.01 13.34
N VAL A 225 6.81 22.91 12.31
CA VAL A 225 7.29 22.93 10.93
C VAL A 225 6.92 24.27 10.34
N ARG A 226 7.92 25.02 9.92
CA ARG A 226 7.77 26.32 9.28
C ARG A 226 8.07 26.19 7.80
N VAL A 227 7.20 26.71 6.99
CA VAL A 227 7.48 27.01 5.60
C VAL A 227 7.98 28.44 5.58
N LEU A 228 9.27 28.58 5.32
CA LEU A 228 9.89 29.89 5.19
C LEU A 228 9.80 30.28 3.72
N ASP A 229 8.85 31.09 3.42
CA ASP A 229 8.73 31.76 2.13
C ASP A 229 9.07 33.26 2.30
N ARG A 230 9.38 33.93 1.21
CA ARG A 230 9.49 35.38 1.15
C ARG A 230 8.17 36.01 0.74
N GLY A 231 7.07 35.38 1.07
CA GLY A 231 5.72 35.86 0.81
C GLY A 231 5.31 36.97 1.77
N SER A 232 4.14 37.52 1.55
CA SER A 232 3.61 38.72 2.25
C SER A 232 3.19 38.47 3.72
N GLY A 233 3.53 37.31 4.30
CA GLY A 233 3.23 36.95 5.70
C GLY A 233 1.72 37.04 6.03
N VAL A 234 1.12 35.97 6.50
CA VAL A 234 -0.19 35.99 7.17
C VAL A 234 0.06 35.80 8.66
#